data_dbed2bc2d91c6045917503d6dfd7b153
#
_entry.id   dbed2bc2d91c6045917503d6dfd7b153
#
_cell.length_a   1.000
_cell.length_b   1.000
_cell.length_c   1.000
_cell.angle_alpha   90.00
_cell.angle_beta   90.00
_cell.angle_gamma   90.00
#
_symmetry.space_group_name_H-M   'P 1'
#
loop_
_entity.id
_entity.type
_entity.pdbx_description
1 polymer ?
#
loop_
_entity_poly.entity_id
_entity_poly.type
_entity_poly.pdbx_seq_one_letter_code
_entity_poly.pdbx_strand_id
1 'polypeptide(L)'
;MKVFKNRTMLGIFCIAVSLLICFVITPLFNAGLSKKATIVRFTRQVYSGEEITRDMVDEVEVGNHNLPSNVVRSIAEVEGKYLKADVYPGDYVLTDKISTEPAAENKYLYSLDGEKQAMSITINTFAEGLSGKLKSGDIVSVIAPDYLGSGETVIPAELKFVEVIAVTAKSGNDANTGEKLTEEQEKELPSTVTMLVRPQQSKLLARLEAEGEIHLSLVFRGDADKASEFIRAQDRVLEEMKAMEEAAMEENTETDGEE
;
A
#
# COMPACT_ATOMS: atom_id res chain seq x y z
N MET A 1 29.74 -40.01 52.67
CA MET A 1 30.39 -38.74 52.31
C MET A 1 31.83 -38.62 52.88
N LYS A 2 32.73 -39.57 52.52
CA LYS A 2 34.18 -39.53 52.96
C LYS A 2 35.16 -39.27 51.80
N VAL A 3 34.62 -39.18 50.56
CA VAL A 3 35.44 -39.05 49.33
C VAL A 3 36.05 -37.66 49.12
N PHE A 4 35.49 -36.61 49.71
CA PHE A 4 35.96 -35.23 49.54
C PHE A 4 37.07 -34.81 50.55
N LYS A 5 37.52 -35.73 51.44
CA LYS A 5 38.61 -35.42 52.44
C LYS A 5 40.04 -35.56 51.87
N ASN A 6 40.20 -36.19 50.72
CA ASN A 6 41.51 -36.35 50.08
C ASN A 6 41.76 -35.30 49.05
N ARG A 7 42.74 -34.44 49.23
CA ARG A 7 43.11 -33.36 48.27
C ARG A 7 43.38 -33.90 46.85
N THR A 8 43.95 -35.09 46.75
CA THR A 8 44.22 -35.77 45.45
C THR A 8 42.98 -36.21 44.77
N MET A 9 41.95 -36.74 45.47
CA MET A 9 40.67 -37.15 44.91
C MET A 9 39.86 -35.93 44.46
N LEU A 10 39.92 -34.83 45.16
CA LEU A 10 39.28 -33.56 44.73
C LEU A 10 39.91 -33.04 43.44
N GLY A 11 41.26 -33.12 43.33
CA GLY A 11 41.97 -32.74 42.09
C GLY A 11 41.53 -33.57 40.85
N ILE A 12 41.49 -34.92 41.04
CA ILE A 12 41.06 -35.84 39.99
C ILE A 12 39.60 -35.56 39.58
N PHE A 13 38.72 -35.30 40.54
CA PHE A 13 37.33 -34.94 40.27
C PHE A 13 37.23 -33.62 39.50
N CYS A 14 37.99 -32.58 39.85
CA CYS A 14 37.99 -31.32 39.09
C CYS A 14 38.51 -31.50 37.67
N ILE A 15 39.53 -32.33 37.43
CA ILE A 15 40.04 -32.65 36.10
C ILE A 15 38.97 -33.41 35.30
N ALA A 16 38.30 -34.40 35.89
CA ALA A 16 37.23 -35.13 35.22
C ALA A 16 36.07 -34.24 34.83
N VAL A 17 35.64 -33.35 35.71
CA VAL A 17 34.55 -32.35 35.42
C VAL A 17 34.98 -31.37 34.31
N SER A 18 36.25 -30.89 34.37
CA SER A 18 36.78 -29.99 33.34
C SER A 18 36.82 -30.67 31.96
N LEU A 19 37.24 -31.92 31.89
CA LEU A 19 37.26 -32.72 30.66
C LEU A 19 35.82 -32.95 30.13
N LEU A 20 34.88 -33.24 31.04
CA LEU A 20 33.48 -33.43 30.67
C LEU A 20 32.86 -32.12 30.10
N ILE A 21 33.16 -30.99 30.70
CA ILE A 21 32.71 -29.67 30.18
C ILE A 21 33.33 -29.40 28.79
N CYS A 22 34.64 -29.57 28.64
CA CYS A 22 35.35 -29.29 27.39
C CYS A 22 34.96 -30.24 26.23
N PHE A 23 34.85 -31.53 26.51
CA PHE A 23 34.65 -32.53 25.43
C PHE A 23 33.21 -32.96 25.22
N VAL A 24 32.32 -32.73 26.17
CA VAL A 24 30.90 -33.12 26.03
C VAL A 24 29.99 -31.91 25.99
N ILE A 25 30.03 -31.02 26.96
CA ILE A 25 29.08 -29.90 27.07
C ILE A 25 29.35 -28.85 25.99
N THR A 26 30.62 -28.48 25.76
CA THR A 26 30.97 -27.46 24.77
C THR A 26 30.61 -27.86 23.34
N PRO A 27 30.91 -29.05 22.84
CA PRO A 27 30.48 -29.45 21.47
C PRO A 27 28.94 -29.63 21.32
N LEU A 28 28.27 -30.12 22.40
CA LEU A 28 26.80 -30.18 22.41
C LEU A 28 26.15 -28.78 22.34
N PHE A 29 26.70 -27.85 23.06
CA PHE A 29 26.23 -26.45 23.03
C PHE A 29 26.52 -25.79 21.68
N ASN A 30 27.73 -25.99 21.13
CA ASN A 30 28.07 -25.52 19.78
C ASN A 30 27.24 -26.17 18.67
N ALA A 31 26.92 -27.46 18.75
CA ALA A 31 26.03 -28.11 17.78
C ALA A 31 24.60 -27.55 17.79
N GLY A 32 24.13 -27.07 18.94
CA GLY A 32 22.85 -26.36 19.09
C GLY A 32 22.86 -25.00 18.44
N LEU A 33 23.96 -24.25 18.54
CA LEU A 33 24.13 -22.92 17.94
C LEU A 33 24.51 -22.97 16.46
N SER A 34 25.10 -24.07 16.00
CA SER A 34 25.57 -24.27 14.62
C SER A 34 24.50 -24.78 13.67
N LYS A 35 23.21 -24.74 14.04
CA LYS A 35 22.15 -25.06 13.11
C LYS A 35 22.16 -24.02 12.00
N LYS A 36 22.53 -24.45 10.82
CA LYS A 36 22.49 -23.65 9.60
C LYS A 36 21.13 -23.77 8.94
N ALA A 37 20.73 -22.73 8.24
CA ALA A 37 19.58 -22.72 7.37
C ALA A 37 19.98 -22.14 6.02
N THR A 38 19.47 -22.73 4.95
CA THR A 38 19.55 -22.14 3.61
C THR A 38 18.47 -21.11 3.49
N ILE A 39 18.84 -19.94 2.99
CA ILE A 39 17.92 -18.82 2.70
C ILE A 39 18.23 -18.24 1.33
N VAL A 40 17.27 -17.55 0.76
CA VAL A 40 17.45 -16.80 -0.48
C VAL A 40 17.80 -15.36 -0.17
N ARG A 41 18.80 -14.83 -0.86
CA ARG A 41 19.34 -13.48 -0.70
C ARG A 41 19.50 -12.79 -2.05
N PHE A 42 19.23 -11.48 -2.11
CA PHE A 42 19.49 -10.69 -3.31
C PHE A 42 20.99 -10.44 -3.51
N THR A 43 21.43 -10.57 -4.76
CA THR A 43 22.83 -10.34 -5.20
C THR A 43 23.04 -8.94 -5.71
N ARG A 44 21.99 -8.27 -6.18
CA ARG A 44 21.97 -6.91 -6.71
C ARG A 44 20.79 -6.13 -6.20
N GLN A 45 20.78 -4.83 -6.45
CA GLN A 45 19.60 -3.99 -6.24
C GLN A 45 18.51 -4.37 -7.26
N VAL A 46 17.28 -4.51 -6.77
CA VAL A 46 16.08 -4.78 -7.57
C VAL A 46 14.98 -3.85 -7.07
N TYR A 47 14.26 -3.25 -7.99
CA TYR A 47 13.23 -2.26 -7.67
C TYR A 47 11.86 -2.90 -7.47
N SER A 48 10.99 -2.16 -6.77
CA SER A 48 9.59 -2.53 -6.63
C SER A 48 8.94 -2.69 -8.01
N GLY A 49 8.19 -3.79 -8.20
CA GLY A 49 7.55 -4.11 -9.47
C GLY A 49 8.37 -4.96 -10.42
N GLU A 50 9.69 -5.09 -10.25
CA GLU A 50 10.50 -5.96 -11.09
C GLU A 50 10.21 -7.44 -10.84
N GLU A 51 10.26 -8.23 -11.91
CA GLU A 51 10.19 -9.69 -11.83
C GLU A 51 11.52 -10.23 -11.33
N ILE A 52 11.45 -11.12 -10.33
CA ILE A 52 12.63 -11.75 -9.74
C ILE A 52 13.11 -12.87 -10.67
N THR A 53 14.25 -12.65 -11.27
CA THR A 53 14.93 -13.65 -12.11
C THR A 53 16.03 -14.37 -11.32
N ARG A 54 16.43 -15.53 -11.80
CA ARG A 54 17.42 -16.39 -11.13
C ARG A 54 18.77 -15.71 -10.87
N ASP A 55 19.19 -14.80 -11.74
CA ASP A 55 20.46 -14.07 -11.63
C ASP A 55 20.45 -13.00 -10.53
N MET A 56 19.27 -12.62 -10.04
CA MET A 56 19.11 -11.62 -8.99
C MET A 56 19.25 -12.18 -7.58
N VAL A 57 19.19 -13.50 -7.43
CA VAL A 57 19.12 -14.16 -6.12
C VAL A 57 20.07 -15.34 -6.04
N ASP A 58 20.57 -15.59 -4.82
CA ASP A 58 21.40 -16.74 -4.48
C ASP A 58 20.89 -17.45 -3.22
N GLU A 59 21.08 -18.78 -3.17
CA GLU A 59 20.90 -19.57 -1.94
C GLU A 59 22.18 -19.53 -1.12
N VAL A 60 22.08 -19.06 0.11
CA VAL A 60 23.21 -18.96 1.04
C VAL A 60 22.92 -19.66 2.35
N GLU A 61 23.95 -20.33 2.93
CA GLU A 61 23.87 -20.88 4.27
C GLU A 61 24.15 -19.81 5.31
N VAL A 62 23.24 -19.62 6.26
CA VAL A 62 23.37 -18.71 7.39
C VAL A 62 23.05 -19.41 8.69
N GLY A 63 23.42 -18.81 9.82
CA GLY A 63 23.01 -19.31 11.14
C GLY A 63 21.49 -19.22 11.29
N ASN A 64 20.86 -20.29 11.78
CA ASN A 64 19.40 -20.36 11.91
C ASN A 64 18.85 -19.56 13.13
N HIS A 65 19.73 -18.90 13.89
CA HIS A 65 19.32 -18.15 15.07
C HIS A 65 18.75 -16.79 14.68
N ASN A 66 17.55 -16.48 15.17
CA ASN A 66 16.84 -15.21 14.92
C ASN A 66 16.52 -14.92 13.43
N LEU A 67 16.44 -15.94 12.58
CA LEU A 67 15.91 -15.74 11.23
C LEU A 67 14.41 -15.42 11.28
N PRO A 68 13.91 -14.47 10.48
CA PRO A 68 12.49 -14.23 10.32
C PRO A 68 11.78 -15.53 9.90
N SER A 69 10.59 -15.77 10.45
CA SER A 69 9.81 -16.97 10.12
C SER A 69 9.31 -17.00 8.65
N ASN A 70 9.20 -15.81 8.04
CA ASN A 70 8.75 -15.58 6.67
C ASN A 70 9.92 -15.47 5.66
N VAL A 71 11.16 -15.87 6.04
CA VAL A 71 12.28 -15.92 5.12
C VAL A 71 12.12 -17.06 4.11
N VAL A 72 12.32 -16.76 2.84
CA VAL A 72 12.26 -17.75 1.76
C VAL A 72 13.54 -18.60 1.75
N ARG A 73 13.37 -19.90 1.53
CA ARG A 73 14.45 -20.89 1.64
C ARG A 73 14.89 -21.49 0.32
N SER A 74 14.11 -21.35 -0.73
CA SER A 74 14.42 -21.87 -2.07
C SER A 74 14.15 -20.84 -3.14
N ILE A 75 15.05 -20.76 -4.13
CA ILE A 75 14.90 -19.89 -5.29
C ILE A 75 13.63 -20.23 -6.08
N ALA A 76 13.26 -21.50 -6.15
CA ALA A 76 12.05 -21.94 -6.84
C ALA A 76 10.75 -21.32 -6.28
N GLU A 77 10.78 -20.83 -5.03
CA GLU A 77 9.63 -20.16 -4.42
C GLU A 77 9.50 -18.70 -4.84
N VAL A 78 10.53 -18.10 -5.43
CA VAL A 78 10.59 -16.65 -5.72
C VAL A 78 10.81 -16.33 -7.19
N GLU A 79 11.41 -17.24 -7.97
CA GLU A 79 11.62 -17.06 -9.40
C GLU A 79 10.27 -16.86 -10.12
N GLY A 80 10.19 -15.82 -10.96
CA GLY A 80 8.95 -15.45 -11.66
C GLY A 80 7.93 -14.69 -10.79
N LYS A 81 8.27 -14.32 -9.55
CA LYS A 81 7.46 -13.44 -8.70
C LYS A 81 7.97 -12.00 -8.78
N TYR A 82 7.15 -11.08 -8.31
CA TYR A 82 7.40 -9.64 -8.40
C TYR A 82 7.67 -9.06 -7.02
N LEU A 83 8.55 -8.05 -6.95
CA LEU A 83 8.83 -7.31 -5.72
C LEU A 83 7.74 -6.30 -5.39
N LYS A 84 7.40 -6.18 -4.10
CA LYS A 84 6.50 -5.14 -3.57
C LYS A 84 7.25 -3.92 -3.03
N ALA A 85 8.57 -4.00 -2.87
CA ALA A 85 9.41 -2.93 -2.32
C ALA A 85 10.83 -3.08 -2.83
N ASP A 86 11.58 -1.99 -2.91
CA ASP A 86 12.99 -2.00 -3.26
C ASP A 86 13.83 -2.84 -2.31
N VAL A 87 14.78 -3.56 -2.87
CA VAL A 87 15.74 -4.40 -2.13
C VAL A 87 17.17 -4.13 -2.60
N TYR A 88 18.11 -4.38 -1.70
CA TYR A 88 19.53 -4.15 -1.95
C TYR A 88 20.33 -5.45 -1.85
N PRO A 89 21.56 -5.48 -2.41
CA PRO A 89 22.43 -6.64 -2.29
C PRO A 89 22.62 -7.04 -0.83
N GLY A 90 22.35 -8.30 -0.53
CA GLY A 90 22.44 -8.84 0.81
C GLY A 90 21.13 -8.90 1.59
N ASP A 91 20.04 -8.29 1.09
CA ASP A 91 18.73 -8.40 1.69
C ASP A 91 18.18 -9.82 1.59
N TYR A 92 17.46 -10.26 2.62
CA TYR A 92 16.77 -11.53 2.63
C TYR A 92 15.47 -11.44 1.83
N VAL A 93 15.17 -12.48 1.08
CA VAL A 93 13.86 -12.59 0.45
C VAL A 93 12.84 -12.99 1.51
N LEU A 94 11.85 -12.14 1.73
CA LEU A 94 10.73 -12.37 2.65
C LEU A 94 9.43 -12.56 1.87
N THR A 95 8.59 -13.51 2.29
CA THR A 95 7.31 -13.80 1.63
C THR A 95 6.40 -12.58 1.52
N ASP A 96 6.44 -11.67 2.51
CA ASP A 96 5.61 -10.48 2.53
C ASP A 96 6.04 -9.40 1.52
N LYS A 97 7.30 -9.47 1.07
CA LYS A 97 7.87 -8.55 0.07
C LYS A 97 7.71 -9.01 -1.38
N ILE A 98 7.13 -10.19 -1.60
CA ILE A 98 6.92 -10.75 -2.96
C ILE A 98 5.44 -10.89 -3.29
N SER A 99 5.12 -10.88 -4.60
CA SER A 99 3.78 -11.08 -5.16
C SER A 99 3.84 -12.08 -6.30
N THR A 100 2.79 -12.84 -6.50
CA THR A 100 2.60 -13.68 -7.68
C THR A 100 2.11 -12.89 -8.90
N GLU A 101 1.59 -11.69 -8.66
CA GLU A 101 1.10 -10.81 -9.70
C GLU A 101 2.12 -9.69 -9.95
N PRO A 102 2.34 -9.27 -11.20
CA PRO A 102 3.15 -8.11 -11.49
C PRO A 102 2.62 -6.92 -10.69
N ALA A 103 3.52 -6.05 -10.25
CA ALA A 103 3.10 -4.73 -9.79
C ALA A 103 2.55 -4.02 -11.03
N ALA A 104 1.26 -4.08 -11.21
CA ALA A 104 0.63 -3.37 -12.30
C ALA A 104 0.83 -1.87 -12.04
N GLU A 105 1.46 -1.17 -12.99
CA GLU A 105 1.23 0.26 -13.11
C GLU A 105 -0.28 0.47 -12.98
N ASN A 106 -0.71 1.35 -12.10
CA ASN A 106 -2.12 1.59 -11.85
C ASN A 106 -2.90 0.39 -11.26
N LYS A 107 -2.31 -0.30 -10.27
CA LYS A 107 -2.90 -1.46 -9.58
C LYS A 107 -4.35 -1.22 -9.12
N TYR A 108 -4.70 0.02 -8.76
CA TYR A 108 -6.06 0.41 -8.36
C TYR A 108 -7.11 0.22 -9.47
N LEU A 109 -6.71 0.23 -10.75
CA LEU A 109 -7.63 -0.02 -11.86
C LEU A 109 -8.05 -1.50 -11.97
N TYR A 110 -7.23 -2.41 -11.49
CA TYR A 110 -7.53 -3.85 -11.50
C TYR A 110 -8.45 -4.27 -10.35
N SER A 111 -8.66 -3.42 -9.36
CA SER A 111 -9.55 -3.68 -8.22
C SER A 111 -10.96 -3.12 -8.41
N LEU A 112 -11.28 -2.56 -9.58
CA LEU A 112 -12.62 -2.07 -9.90
C LEU A 112 -13.57 -3.25 -10.08
N ASP A 113 -14.67 -3.24 -9.31
CA ASP A 113 -15.71 -4.28 -9.27
C ASP A 113 -16.92 -3.98 -10.17
N GLY A 114 -16.92 -2.81 -10.81
CA GLY A 114 -18.01 -2.32 -11.65
C GLY A 114 -19.06 -1.44 -10.90
N GLU A 115 -19.03 -1.40 -9.57
CA GLU A 115 -19.86 -0.48 -8.79
C GLU A 115 -19.25 0.93 -8.74
N LYS A 116 -17.94 1.00 -8.70
CA LYS A 116 -17.16 2.24 -8.71
C LYS A 116 -16.34 2.36 -9.99
N GLN A 117 -16.01 3.58 -10.33
CA GLN A 117 -15.29 3.97 -11.53
C GLN A 117 -14.05 4.80 -11.14
N ALA A 118 -12.98 4.69 -11.89
CA ALA A 118 -11.87 5.61 -11.83
C ALA A 118 -12.16 6.80 -12.75
N MET A 119 -12.15 8.00 -12.21
CA MET A 119 -12.34 9.22 -12.96
C MET A 119 -11.27 10.23 -12.64
N SER A 120 -10.63 10.78 -13.66
CA SER A 120 -9.63 11.83 -13.52
C SER A 120 -10.26 13.20 -13.76
N ILE A 121 -9.84 14.16 -12.94
CA ILE A 121 -10.13 15.58 -13.15
C ILE A 121 -8.83 16.35 -13.34
N THR A 122 -8.90 17.44 -14.12
CA THR A 122 -7.76 18.31 -14.36
C THR A 122 -7.58 19.29 -13.22
N ILE A 123 -6.33 19.53 -12.82
CA ILE A 123 -5.93 20.55 -11.86
C ILE A 123 -5.25 21.68 -12.64
N ASN A 124 -5.90 22.82 -12.75
CA ASN A 124 -5.41 23.94 -13.55
C ASN A 124 -4.40 24.80 -12.79
N THR A 125 -4.57 24.90 -11.49
CA THR A 125 -3.71 25.73 -10.63
C THR A 125 -3.21 24.97 -9.40
N PHE A 126 -2.12 25.43 -8.82
CA PHE A 126 -1.59 24.88 -7.57
C PHE A 126 -2.62 24.85 -6.42
N ALA A 127 -3.46 25.89 -6.35
CA ALA A 127 -4.42 26.03 -5.27
C ALA A 127 -5.53 24.97 -5.35
N GLU A 128 -5.96 24.62 -6.55
CA GLU A 128 -7.03 23.63 -6.79
C GLU A 128 -6.66 22.22 -6.32
N GLY A 129 -5.40 21.84 -6.43
CA GLY A 129 -4.88 20.51 -6.12
C GLY A 129 -4.02 20.44 -4.85
N LEU A 130 -4.31 21.23 -3.82
CA LEU A 130 -3.56 21.27 -2.55
C LEU A 130 -2.06 21.44 -2.76
N SER A 131 -1.66 22.31 -3.70
CA SER A 131 -0.26 22.59 -4.06
C SER A 131 0.54 21.31 -4.42
N GLY A 132 -0.09 20.37 -5.10
CA GLY A 132 0.54 19.13 -5.52
C GLY A 132 0.86 18.14 -4.38
N LYS A 133 0.23 18.29 -3.22
CA LYS A 133 0.49 17.45 -2.05
C LYS A 133 -0.48 16.29 -1.85
N LEU A 134 -1.46 16.15 -2.75
CA LEU A 134 -2.39 15.02 -2.71
C LEU A 134 -1.66 13.71 -3.03
N LYS A 135 -2.14 12.62 -2.45
CA LYS A 135 -1.58 11.26 -2.63
C LYS A 135 -2.70 10.24 -2.77
N SER A 136 -2.37 9.10 -3.33
CA SER A 136 -3.26 7.92 -3.28
C SER A 136 -3.61 7.57 -1.83
N GLY A 137 -4.89 7.25 -1.59
CA GLY A 137 -5.47 6.99 -0.27
C GLY A 137 -5.96 8.23 0.49
N ASP A 138 -5.81 9.44 -0.06
CA ASP A 138 -6.39 10.64 0.52
C ASP A 138 -7.91 10.65 0.35
N ILE A 139 -8.61 11.13 1.38
CA ILE A 139 -10.03 11.48 1.27
C ILE A 139 -10.13 12.98 1.10
N VAL A 140 -10.78 13.40 0.04
CA VAL A 140 -10.96 14.81 -0.32
C VAL A 140 -12.43 15.19 -0.40
N SER A 141 -12.72 16.46 -0.22
CA SER A 141 -13.99 17.09 -0.61
C SER A 141 -13.77 17.88 -1.88
N VAL A 142 -14.75 17.82 -2.78
CA VAL A 142 -14.78 18.66 -3.98
C VAL A 142 -15.59 19.92 -3.69
N ILE A 143 -14.96 21.07 -3.90
CA ILE A 143 -15.56 22.39 -3.76
C ILE A 143 -15.80 22.91 -5.18
N ALA A 144 -17.01 23.27 -5.48
CA ALA A 144 -17.44 23.82 -6.77
C ALA A 144 -17.76 25.32 -6.61
N PRO A 145 -16.86 26.22 -7.01
CA PRO A 145 -17.19 27.65 -7.18
C PRO A 145 -18.23 27.79 -8.30
N ASP A 146 -19.11 28.77 -8.15
CA ASP A 146 -20.19 29.02 -9.14
C ASP A 146 -20.98 27.73 -9.51
N TYR A 147 -21.43 27.01 -8.49
CA TYR A 147 -22.07 25.70 -8.65
C TYR A 147 -23.21 25.76 -9.66
N LEU A 148 -23.00 25.10 -10.81
CA LEU A 148 -23.94 25.02 -11.94
C LEU A 148 -24.45 26.41 -12.44
N GLY A 149 -23.60 27.43 -12.37
CA GLY A 149 -23.93 28.78 -12.82
C GLY A 149 -24.81 29.57 -11.85
N SER A 150 -24.93 29.15 -10.59
CA SER A 150 -25.73 29.82 -9.56
C SER A 150 -25.04 31.03 -8.90
N GLY A 151 -23.75 31.21 -9.09
CA GLY A 151 -22.92 32.17 -8.38
C GLY A 151 -22.56 31.75 -6.95
N GLU A 152 -23.01 30.59 -6.49
CA GLU A 152 -22.74 30.08 -5.14
C GLU A 152 -21.59 29.08 -5.13
N THR A 153 -20.74 29.15 -4.10
CA THR A 153 -19.70 28.14 -3.85
C THR A 153 -20.27 27.06 -2.95
N VAL A 154 -20.29 25.81 -3.43
CA VAL A 154 -20.92 24.69 -2.75
C VAL A 154 -19.94 23.50 -2.63
N ILE A 155 -20.09 22.72 -1.58
CA ILE A 155 -19.58 21.34 -1.51
C ILE A 155 -20.77 20.42 -1.78
N PRO A 156 -20.90 19.85 -3.00
CA PRO A 156 -22.02 18.96 -3.31
C PRO A 156 -22.07 17.79 -2.33
N ALA A 157 -23.26 17.40 -1.89
CA ALA A 157 -23.43 16.31 -0.94
C ALA A 157 -22.85 14.98 -1.47
N GLU A 158 -22.92 14.79 -2.79
CA GLU A 158 -22.39 13.64 -3.52
C GLU A 158 -20.85 13.57 -3.50
N LEU A 159 -20.18 14.71 -3.32
CA LEU A 159 -18.74 14.86 -3.46
C LEU A 159 -18.05 15.31 -2.17
N LYS A 160 -18.71 15.09 -1.02
CA LYS A 160 -18.18 15.48 0.28
C LYS A 160 -17.00 14.64 0.72
N PHE A 161 -17.02 13.34 0.40
CA PHE A 161 -15.93 12.43 0.72
C PHE A 161 -15.63 11.54 -0.49
N VAL A 162 -14.51 11.81 -1.16
CA VAL A 162 -14.07 11.07 -2.35
C VAL A 162 -12.64 10.61 -2.16
N GLU A 163 -12.37 9.36 -2.51
CA GLU A 163 -11.03 8.77 -2.40
C GLU A 163 -10.19 9.12 -3.64
N VAL A 164 -8.99 9.64 -3.40
CA VAL A 164 -7.96 9.82 -4.43
C VAL A 164 -7.22 8.50 -4.61
N ILE A 165 -7.19 7.98 -5.82
CA ILE A 165 -6.50 6.73 -6.16
C ILE A 165 -5.19 6.96 -6.90
N ALA A 166 -5.04 8.08 -7.62
CA ALA A 166 -3.78 8.48 -8.23
C ALA A 166 -3.69 10.00 -8.39
N VAL A 167 -2.46 10.48 -8.47
CA VAL A 167 -2.15 11.87 -8.81
C VAL A 167 -1.06 11.83 -9.88
N THR A 168 -1.34 12.37 -11.08
CA THR A 168 -0.49 12.22 -12.24
C THR A 168 0.06 13.57 -12.68
N ALA A 169 1.36 13.63 -12.98
CA ALA A 169 2.03 14.80 -13.52
C ALA A 169 1.73 14.99 -15.02
N LYS A 170 2.12 16.13 -15.58
CA LYS A 170 1.96 16.40 -17.03
C LYS A 170 2.69 15.42 -17.94
N SER A 171 3.77 14.81 -17.45
CA SER A 171 4.52 13.76 -18.14
C SER A 171 3.74 12.45 -18.31
N GLY A 172 2.63 12.27 -17.58
CA GLY A 172 1.86 11.04 -17.51
C GLY A 172 2.32 10.08 -16.40
N ASN A 173 3.39 10.42 -15.68
CA ASN A 173 3.87 9.62 -14.57
C ASN A 173 3.08 9.92 -13.29
N ASP A 174 2.86 8.90 -12.47
CA ASP A 174 2.25 9.10 -11.16
C ASP A 174 3.14 9.96 -10.27
N ALA A 175 2.56 11.03 -9.75
CA ALA A 175 3.22 11.92 -8.81
C ALA A 175 2.96 11.44 -7.37
N ASN A 176 3.91 11.76 -6.47
CA ASN A 176 3.75 11.48 -5.03
C ASN A 176 3.62 9.98 -4.65
N THR A 177 4.20 9.08 -5.45
CA THR A 177 4.23 7.63 -5.19
C THR A 177 5.07 7.24 -3.98
N GLY A 178 5.88 8.17 -3.45
CA GLY A 178 6.83 7.93 -2.37
C GLY A 178 8.22 7.50 -2.85
N GLU A 179 8.40 7.31 -4.15
CA GLU A 179 9.70 7.09 -4.77
C GLU A 179 10.51 8.40 -4.84
N LYS A 180 11.85 8.28 -4.84
CA LYS A 180 12.72 9.44 -5.07
C LYS A 180 12.57 9.87 -6.53
N LEU A 181 11.85 10.95 -6.73
CA LEU A 181 11.75 11.60 -8.02
C LEU A 181 13.12 12.17 -8.43
N THR A 182 13.39 12.19 -9.73
CA THR A 182 14.54 12.94 -10.26
C THR A 182 14.28 14.44 -10.09
N GLU A 183 15.35 15.28 -10.07
CA GLU A 183 15.22 16.75 -9.95
C GLU A 183 14.30 17.38 -11.01
N GLU A 184 14.14 16.75 -12.16
CA GLU A 184 13.22 17.17 -13.23
C GLU A 184 11.77 16.80 -12.90
N GLN A 185 11.53 15.62 -12.33
CA GLN A 185 10.20 15.15 -11.92
C GLN A 185 9.68 15.91 -10.69
N GLU A 186 10.57 16.34 -9.78
CA GLU A 186 10.19 17.19 -8.63
C GLU A 186 9.67 18.58 -9.05
N LYS A 187 9.99 19.03 -10.25
CA LYS A 187 9.54 20.32 -10.81
C LYS A 187 8.24 20.22 -11.58
N GLU A 188 7.80 19.01 -11.90
CA GLU A 188 6.52 18.79 -12.60
C GLU A 188 5.35 18.90 -11.64
N LEU A 189 4.41 19.77 -12.00
CA LEU A 189 3.16 19.93 -11.26
C LEU A 189 2.22 18.76 -11.54
N PRO A 190 1.55 18.21 -10.52
CA PRO A 190 0.39 17.37 -10.74
C PRO A 190 -0.60 18.09 -11.64
N SER A 191 -1.04 17.42 -12.69
CA SER A 191 -2.00 17.99 -13.64
C SER A 191 -3.35 17.32 -13.57
N THR A 192 -3.42 16.09 -13.07
CA THR A 192 -4.66 15.36 -12.91
C THR A 192 -4.70 14.63 -11.57
N VAL A 193 -5.90 14.55 -11.01
CA VAL A 193 -6.21 13.73 -9.83
C VAL A 193 -7.25 12.70 -10.24
N THR A 194 -6.93 11.42 -10.05
CA THR A 194 -7.86 10.32 -10.33
C THR A 194 -8.51 9.89 -9.03
N MET A 195 -9.82 9.83 -9.05
CA MET A 195 -10.66 9.51 -7.90
C MET A 195 -11.49 8.25 -8.14
N LEU A 196 -11.79 7.54 -7.06
CA LEU A 196 -12.69 6.39 -7.04
C LEU A 196 -14.11 6.87 -6.74
N VAL A 197 -15.01 6.79 -7.70
CA VAL A 197 -16.32 7.42 -7.65
C VAL A 197 -17.43 6.47 -8.13
N ARG A 198 -18.66 6.69 -7.68
CA ARG A 198 -19.85 6.02 -8.24
C ARG A 198 -20.31 6.74 -9.50
N PRO A 199 -21.11 6.11 -10.38
CA PRO A 199 -21.59 6.70 -11.65
C PRO A 199 -22.27 8.07 -11.49
N GLN A 200 -23.02 8.28 -10.41
CA GLN A 200 -23.67 9.57 -10.11
C GLN A 200 -22.62 10.66 -9.84
N GLN A 201 -21.59 10.34 -9.07
CA GLN A 201 -20.49 11.27 -8.78
C GLN A 201 -19.67 11.56 -10.04
N SER A 202 -19.41 10.56 -10.90
CA SER A 202 -18.71 10.77 -12.18
C SER A 202 -19.44 11.76 -13.07
N LYS A 203 -20.77 11.60 -13.18
CA LYS A 203 -21.61 12.52 -13.99
C LYS A 203 -21.54 13.95 -13.48
N LEU A 204 -21.61 14.13 -12.16
CA LEU A 204 -21.52 15.46 -11.55
C LEU A 204 -20.13 16.08 -11.74
N LEU A 205 -19.06 15.30 -11.49
CA LEU A 205 -17.68 15.75 -11.69
C LEU A 205 -17.40 16.18 -13.12
N ALA A 206 -17.84 15.39 -14.11
CA ALA A 206 -17.69 15.73 -15.52
C ALA A 206 -18.39 17.05 -15.88
N ARG A 207 -19.56 17.27 -15.29
CA ARG A 207 -20.29 18.52 -15.49
C ARG A 207 -19.58 19.69 -14.84
N LEU A 208 -19.12 19.56 -13.59
CA LEU A 208 -18.41 20.62 -12.87
C LEU A 208 -17.09 20.98 -13.57
N GLU A 209 -16.34 19.97 -14.09
CA GLU A 209 -15.11 20.21 -14.85
C GLU A 209 -15.37 20.96 -16.16
N ALA A 210 -16.48 20.69 -16.82
CA ALA A 210 -16.84 21.35 -18.08
C ALA A 210 -17.40 22.77 -17.91
N GLU A 211 -18.09 23.04 -16.80
CA GLU A 211 -18.81 24.30 -16.57
C GLU A 211 -18.05 25.30 -15.68
N GLY A 212 -17.02 24.87 -14.94
CA GLY A 212 -16.37 25.73 -13.98
C GLY A 212 -15.01 25.26 -13.47
N GLU A 213 -14.63 25.80 -12.34
CA GLU A 213 -13.42 25.45 -11.60
C GLU A 213 -13.76 24.46 -10.49
N ILE A 214 -12.82 23.55 -10.21
CA ILE A 214 -12.94 22.59 -9.11
C ILE A 214 -11.77 22.77 -8.16
N HIS A 215 -12.05 22.88 -6.86
CA HIS A 215 -11.04 22.85 -5.81
C HIS A 215 -11.14 21.57 -4.99
N LEU A 216 -10.01 20.97 -4.68
CA LEU A 216 -9.93 19.81 -3.80
C LEU A 216 -9.45 20.23 -2.41
N SER A 217 -10.17 19.82 -1.40
CA SER A 217 -9.80 20.01 0.02
C SER A 217 -9.53 18.66 0.65
N LEU A 218 -8.34 18.49 1.26
CA LEU A 218 -7.98 17.27 1.98
C LEU A 218 -8.79 17.18 3.28
N VAL A 219 -9.58 16.12 3.41
CA VAL A 219 -10.36 15.82 4.62
C VAL A 219 -9.61 14.90 5.56
N PHE A 220 -9.04 13.82 5.01
CA PHE A 220 -8.34 12.82 5.81
C PHE A 220 -7.19 12.19 5.03
N ARG A 221 -6.11 11.91 5.76
CA ARG A 221 -4.97 11.10 5.33
C ARG A 221 -4.50 10.26 6.49
N GLY A 222 -4.39 8.94 6.32
CA GLY A 222 -3.92 8.08 7.40
C GLY A 222 -4.35 6.62 7.23
N ASP A 223 -4.83 6.04 8.31
CA ASP A 223 -5.24 4.65 8.38
C ASP A 223 -6.42 4.31 7.44
N ALA A 224 -6.33 3.17 6.75
CA ALA A 224 -7.31 2.73 5.76
C ALA A 224 -8.68 2.42 6.37
N ASP A 225 -8.72 1.91 7.62
CA ASP A 225 -9.98 1.61 8.29
C ASP A 225 -10.77 2.88 8.54
N LYS A 226 -10.10 3.92 9.01
CA LYS A 226 -10.71 5.23 9.24
C LYS A 226 -11.09 5.94 7.94
N ALA A 227 -10.28 5.81 6.87
CA ALA A 227 -10.64 6.31 5.55
C ALA A 227 -11.93 5.66 5.04
N SER A 228 -12.10 4.35 5.27
CA SER A 228 -13.29 3.60 4.88
C SER A 228 -14.57 4.08 5.58
N GLU A 229 -14.48 4.68 6.79
CA GLU A 229 -15.64 5.26 7.47
C GLU A 229 -16.20 6.47 6.72
N PHE A 230 -15.32 7.32 6.18
CA PHE A 230 -15.74 8.46 5.35
C PHE A 230 -16.41 8.01 4.06
N ILE A 231 -15.85 6.98 3.41
CA ILE A 231 -16.43 6.43 2.17
C ILE A 231 -17.79 5.79 2.44
N ARG A 232 -17.95 5.02 3.52
CA ARG A 232 -19.25 4.48 3.92
C ARG A 232 -20.28 5.56 4.26
N ALA A 233 -19.84 6.68 4.85
CA ALA A 233 -20.71 7.80 5.10
C ALA A 233 -21.17 8.45 3.78
N GLN A 234 -20.29 8.56 2.80
CA GLN A 234 -20.62 9.05 1.47
C GLN A 234 -21.56 8.10 0.73
N ASP A 235 -21.29 6.80 0.76
CA ASP A 235 -22.12 5.79 0.12
C ASP A 235 -23.56 5.83 0.63
N ARG A 236 -23.78 6.04 1.93
CA ARG A 236 -25.13 6.22 2.53
C ARG A 236 -25.84 7.44 1.97
N VAL A 237 -25.17 8.58 1.85
CA VAL A 237 -25.76 9.80 1.28
C VAL A 237 -26.20 9.56 -0.18
N LEU A 238 -25.37 8.86 -0.96
CA LEU A 238 -25.70 8.54 -2.35
C LEU A 238 -26.90 7.58 -2.47
N GLU A 239 -27.01 6.61 -1.58
CA GLU A 239 -28.15 5.69 -1.53
C GLU A 239 -29.44 6.40 -1.13
N GLU A 240 -29.38 7.30 -0.12
CA GLU A 240 -30.53 8.12 0.28
C GLU A 240 -30.99 9.04 -0.85
N MET A 241 -30.07 9.70 -1.57
CA MET A 241 -30.39 10.55 -2.71
C MET A 241 -31.02 9.75 -3.85
N LYS A 242 -30.48 8.58 -4.14
CA LYS A 242 -31.04 7.69 -5.17
C LYS A 242 -32.46 7.25 -4.83
N ALA A 243 -32.71 6.87 -3.58
CA ALA A 243 -34.05 6.47 -3.13
C ALA A 243 -35.04 7.63 -3.22
N MET A 244 -34.62 8.87 -2.91
CA MET A 244 -35.47 10.07 -3.08
C MET A 244 -35.78 10.36 -4.54
N GLU A 245 -34.81 10.18 -5.46
CA GLU A 245 -35.00 10.38 -6.88
C GLU A 245 -35.98 9.34 -7.48
N GLU A 246 -35.83 8.07 -7.07
CA GLU A 246 -36.72 6.99 -7.48
C GLU A 246 -38.15 7.23 -7.00
N ALA A 247 -38.35 7.62 -5.73
CA ALA A 247 -39.68 7.94 -5.18
C ALA A 247 -40.33 9.13 -5.88
N ALA A 248 -39.56 10.17 -6.22
CA ALA A 248 -40.09 11.34 -6.97
C ALA A 248 -40.46 10.98 -8.42
N MET A 249 -39.79 10.03 -9.05
CA MET A 249 -40.13 9.55 -10.38
C MET A 249 -41.43 8.72 -10.36
N GLU A 250 -41.63 7.88 -9.32
CA GLU A 250 -42.84 7.09 -9.16
C GLU A 250 -44.08 8.00 -8.96
N GLU A 251 -43.97 9.02 -8.13
CA GLU A 251 -45.04 9.98 -7.88
C GLU A 251 -45.45 10.76 -9.14
N ASN A 252 -44.47 11.16 -9.96
CA ASN A 252 -44.76 11.84 -11.24
C ASN A 252 -45.41 10.93 -12.29
N THR A 253 -45.08 9.61 -12.29
CA THR A 253 -45.70 8.67 -13.24
C THR A 253 -47.13 8.31 -12.86
N GLU A 254 -47.49 8.34 -11.58
CA GLU A 254 -48.87 8.14 -11.13
C GLU A 254 -49.77 9.33 -11.46
N THR A 255 -49.24 10.55 -11.40
CA THR A 255 -50.01 11.77 -11.72
C THR A 255 -50.27 11.95 -13.25
N ASP A 256 -49.36 11.52 -14.12
CA ASP A 256 -49.51 11.57 -15.57
C ASP A 256 -50.45 10.45 -16.15
N GLY A 257 -50.78 9.44 -15.34
CA GLY A 257 -51.65 8.33 -15.73
C GLY A 257 -53.15 8.57 -15.43
N GLU A 258 -53.52 9.67 -14.74
CA GLU A 258 -54.91 10.01 -14.38
C GLU A 258 -55.52 11.13 -15.24
N GLU A 259 -54.83 11.67 -16.27
CA GLU A 259 -55.40 12.54 -17.30
C GLU A 259 -55.68 11.74 -18.60
#